data_5007af821b20f4f2a37af94a99f15ca5
#
_entry.id   5007af821b20f4f2a37af94a99f15ca5
#
_cell.length_a   1.000
_cell.length_b   1.000
_cell.length_c   1.000
_cell.angle_alpha   90.00
_cell.angle_beta   90.00
_cell.angle_gamma   90.00
#
_symmetry.space_group_name_H-M   'P 1'
#
loop_
_entity.id
_entity.type
_entity.pdbx_description
1 polymer ?
#
loop_
_entity_poly.entity_id
_entity_poly.type
_entity_poly.pdbx_seq_one_letter_code
_entity_poly.pdbx_strand_id
1 'polypeptide(L)'
;YPADWDRARKDGWIPGKDLFSIEEACERGTVIEMLVSDAAQRAIWPIVEERLEPGDTLYFSHGFSIVYKDQTGVVPPQDVDVVMVAPKGSGTSLRRNFLSGAGINASFAVEQDATGKARERCLALGIAIGSGYLFPTTFKKEVYSDLTGERGVLMGAIAGMMEAQYDVLRKRGHSPSEAFNETVEEFTESLIRLVGENGMDWMYANCSATAQRGALDWKPRFKKAVMPVFNELYKSVASGVETERVLKSCGRR
;
A
#
# COMPACT_ATOMS: atom_id res chain seq x y z
N TYR A 1 -15.28 -8.95 -13.26
CA TYR A 1 -16.67 -9.17 -12.79
C TYR A 1 -17.63 -8.23 -13.53
N PRO A 2 -18.93 -8.59 -13.76
CA PRO A 2 -19.90 -7.70 -14.43
C PRO A 2 -20.03 -6.31 -13.79
N ALA A 3 -19.98 -6.25 -12.46
CA ALA A 3 -20.05 -4.99 -11.72
C ALA A 3 -18.88 -4.03 -12.01
N ASP A 4 -17.70 -4.56 -12.31
CA ASP A 4 -16.52 -3.75 -12.64
C ASP A 4 -16.65 -3.16 -14.06
N TRP A 5 -17.21 -3.91 -14.98
CA TRP A 5 -17.55 -3.42 -16.33
C TRP A 5 -18.60 -2.30 -16.29
N ASP A 6 -19.62 -2.44 -15.46
CA ASP A 6 -20.64 -1.40 -15.30
C ASP A 6 -20.08 -0.12 -14.69
N ARG A 7 -19.12 -0.25 -13.76
CA ARG A 7 -18.39 0.89 -13.21
C ARG A 7 -17.53 1.56 -14.27
N ALA A 8 -16.72 0.80 -14.99
CA ALA A 8 -15.87 1.33 -16.05
C ALA A 8 -16.67 2.08 -17.12
N ARG A 9 -17.81 1.52 -17.55
CA ARG A 9 -18.72 2.22 -18.48
C ARG A 9 -19.26 3.54 -17.93
N LYS A 10 -19.64 3.60 -16.65
CA LYS A 10 -20.08 4.83 -15.99
C LYS A 10 -18.97 5.89 -15.93
N ASP A 11 -17.71 5.44 -15.83
CA ASP A 11 -16.55 6.31 -15.83
C ASP A 11 -16.08 6.70 -17.25
N GLY A 12 -16.82 6.27 -18.29
CA GLY A 12 -16.62 6.68 -19.67
C GLY A 12 -15.84 5.71 -20.55
N TRP A 13 -15.46 4.52 -20.05
CA TRP A 13 -14.77 3.50 -20.82
C TRP A 13 -15.73 2.80 -21.80
N ILE A 14 -15.27 2.58 -23.03
CA ILE A 14 -16.10 2.08 -24.14
C ILE A 14 -15.69 0.65 -24.50
N PRO A 15 -16.59 -0.36 -24.37
CA PRO A 15 -16.32 -1.72 -24.80
C PRO A 15 -15.89 -1.80 -26.27
N GLY A 16 -14.82 -2.56 -26.53
CA GLY A 16 -14.24 -2.74 -27.86
C GLY A 16 -13.37 -1.56 -28.37
N LYS A 17 -13.29 -0.47 -27.61
CA LYS A 17 -12.40 0.67 -27.92
C LYS A 17 -11.26 0.79 -26.91
N ASP A 18 -11.58 0.87 -25.62
CA ASP A 18 -10.66 1.06 -24.50
C ASP A 18 -11.03 0.22 -23.26
N LEU A 19 -12.08 -0.58 -23.34
CA LEU A 19 -12.50 -1.57 -22.35
C LEU A 19 -12.57 -2.94 -23.01
N PHE A 20 -11.72 -3.87 -22.57
CA PHE A 20 -11.53 -5.20 -23.13
C PHE A 20 -11.60 -6.28 -22.05
N SER A 21 -11.71 -7.54 -22.45
CA SER A 21 -11.44 -8.67 -21.55
C SER A 21 -9.97 -8.67 -21.12
N ILE A 22 -9.62 -9.45 -20.08
CA ILE A 22 -8.22 -9.56 -19.64
C ILE A 22 -7.36 -10.11 -20.79
N GLU A 23 -7.86 -11.13 -21.48
CA GLU A 23 -7.19 -11.76 -22.61
C GLU A 23 -6.89 -10.75 -23.70
N GLU A 24 -7.90 -10.05 -24.16
CA GLU A 24 -7.77 -9.07 -25.25
C GLU A 24 -6.93 -7.86 -24.84
N ALA A 25 -7.00 -7.43 -23.58
CA ALA A 25 -6.18 -6.34 -23.06
C ALA A 25 -4.69 -6.73 -23.05
N CYS A 26 -4.35 -7.97 -22.63
CA CYS A 26 -2.97 -8.45 -22.66
C CYS A 26 -2.42 -8.58 -24.09
N GLU A 27 -3.23 -9.08 -25.04
CA GLU A 27 -2.83 -9.22 -26.45
C GLU A 27 -2.56 -7.88 -27.14
N ARG A 28 -3.13 -6.78 -26.63
CA ARG A 28 -2.99 -5.43 -27.21
C ARG A 28 -1.93 -4.58 -26.50
N GLY A 29 -1.66 -4.88 -25.23
CA GLY A 29 -0.78 -4.09 -24.40
C GLY A 29 0.67 -4.55 -24.51
N THR A 30 1.61 -3.61 -24.47
CA THR A 30 3.04 -3.88 -24.28
C THR A 30 3.51 -3.57 -22.84
N VAL A 31 2.63 -2.95 -22.05
CA VAL A 31 2.77 -2.77 -20.62
C VAL A 31 1.52 -3.33 -19.95
N ILE A 32 1.68 -4.42 -19.24
CA ILE A 32 0.60 -5.13 -18.57
C ILE A 32 0.61 -4.75 -17.09
N GLU A 33 -0.35 -3.96 -16.67
CA GLU A 33 -0.48 -3.49 -15.29
C GLU A 33 -1.35 -4.41 -14.45
N MET A 34 -0.72 -5.15 -13.53
CA MET A 34 -1.38 -6.09 -12.62
C MET A 34 -1.99 -5.35 -11.42
N LEU A 35 -3.07 -4.58 -11.66
CA LEU A 35 -3.72 -3.73 -10.66
C LEU A 35 -4.91 -4.38 -9.95
N VAL A 36 -5.15 -5.67 -10.15
CA VAL A 36 -6.11 -6.45 -9.38
C VAL A 36 -5.57 -6.81 -8.00
N SER A 37 -6.44 -7.22 -7.07
CA SER A 37 -5.99 -7.63 -5.72
C SER A 37 -4.99 -8.79 -5.77
N ASP A 38 -4.09 -8.88 -4.77
CA ASP A 38 -3.03 -9.90 -4.72
C ASP A 38 -3.55 -11.34 -4.88
N ALA A 39 -4.69 -11.66 -4.24
CA ALA A 39 -5.32 -12.96 -4.41
C ALA A 39 -5.89 -13.18 -5.82
N ALA A 40 -6.39 -12.12 -6.46
CA ALA A 40 -6.88 -12.18 -7.83
C ALA A 40 -5.74 -12.32 -8.84
N GLN A 41 -4.57 -11.74 -8.58
CA GLN A 41 -3.37 -11.89 -9.43
C GLN A 41 -3.04 -13.38 -9.64
N ARG A 42 -3.04 -14.18 -8.55
CA ARG A 42 -2.86 -15.63 -8.64
C ARG A 42 -3.88 -16.28 -9.56
N ALA A 43 -5.14 -15.87 -9.48
CA ALA A 43 -6.23 -16.50 -10.25
C ALA A 43 -6.17 -16.17 -11.74
N ILE A 44 -5.74 -14.95 -12.09
CA ILE A 44 -5.67 -14.53 -13.50
C ILE A 44 -4.30 -14.78 -14.13
N TRP A 45 -3.28 -15.12 -13.34
CA TRP A 45 -1.93 -15.32 -13.83
C TRP A 45 -1.80 -16.24 -15.04
N PRO A 46 -2.43 -17.44 -15.07
CA PRO A 46 -2.33 -18.30 -16.24
C PRO A 46 -2.83 -17.65 -17.54
N ILE A 47 -3.83 -16.76 -17.45
CA ILE A 47 -4.37 -16.02 -18.59
C ILE A 47 -3.37 -14.97 -19.07
N VAL A 48 -2.75 -14.26 -18.14
CA VAL A 48 -1.78 -13.21 -18.44
C VAL A 48 -0.49 -13.81 -18.97
N GLU A 49 0.06 -14.84 -18.28
CA GLU A 49 1.33 -15.49 -18.63
C GLU A 49 1.32 -16.01 -20.08
N GLU A 50 0.22 -16.65 -20.50
CA GLU A 50 0.05 -17.22 -21.85
C GLU A 50 0.10 -16.15 -22.96
N ARG A 51 -0.12 -14.88 -22.62
CA ARG A 51 -0.24 -13.75 -23.57
C ARG A 51 0.89 -12.74 -23.48
N LEU A 52 1.84 -12.95 -22.58
CA LEU A 52 3.05 -12.11 -22.53
C LEU A 52 3.95 -12.43 -23.73
N GLU A 53 4.40 -11.39 -24.41
CA GLU A 53 5.35 -11.49 -25.50
C GLU A 53 6.76 -11.03 -25.08
N PRO A 54 7.83 -11.55 -25.71
CA PRO A 54 9.19 -11.07 -25.45
C PRO A 54 9.31 -9.56 -25.59
N GLY A 55 9.83 -8.91 -24.56
CA GLY A 55 10.01 -7.46 -24.53
C GLY A 55 8.85 -6.67 -23.91
N ASP A 56 7.76 -7.33 -23.53
CA ASP A 56 6.70 -6.72 -22.73
C ASP A 56 7.20 -6.28 -21.35
N THR A 57 6.43 -5.41 -20.73
CA THR A 57 6.67 -4.96 -19.35
C THR A 57 5.50 -5.37 -18.46
N LEU A 58 5.79 -6.20 -17.46
CA LEU A 58 4.86 -6.56 -16.41
C LEU A 58 5.03 -5.59 -15.24
N TYR A 59 3.98 -4.83 -14.93
CA TYR A 59 3.99 -3.78 -13.91
C TYR A 59 3.15 -4.17 -12.70
N PHE A 60 3.67 -3.82 -11.52
CA PHE A 60 2.99 -3.98 -10.23
C PHE A 60 2.97 -2.65 -9.46
N SER A 61 1.89 -2.40 -8.71
CA SER A 61 1.83 -1.32 -7.71
C SER A 61 2.25 -1.77 -6.31
N HIS A 62 2.42 -3.08 -6.11
CA HIS A 62 2.91 -3.74 -4.90
C HIS A 62 3.52 -5.09 -5.29
N GLY A 63 4.65 -5.42 -4.73
CA GLY A 63 5.44 -6.58 -5.17
C GLY A 63 5.04 -7.93 -4.57
N PHE A 64 3.89 -8.05 -3.91
CA PHE A 64 3.43 -9.22 -3.17
C PHE A 64 3.57 -10.54 -3.96
N SER A 65 2.98 -10.60 -5.15
CA SER A 65 2.94 -11.83 -5.95
C SER A 65 4.32 -12.28 -6.39
N ILE A 66 5.22 -11.36 -6.68
CA ILE A 66 6.58 -11.64 -7.12
C ILE A 66 7.46 -12.10 -5.95
N VAL A 67 7.37 -11.44 -4.78
CA VAL A 67 8.18 -11.77 -3.60
C VAL A 67 7.79 -13.12 -3.00
N TYR A 68 6.49 -13.46 -3.04
CA TYR A 68 5.97 -14.73 -2.54
C TYR A 68 5.56 -15.69 -3.66
N LYS A 69 6.33 -15.71 -4.75
CA LYS A 69 6.05 -16.52 -5.95
C LYS A 69 5.82 -18.01 -5.67
N ASP A 70 6.48 -18.56 -4.66
CA ASP A 70 6.29 -19.96 -4.25
C ASP A 70 4.87 -20.24 -3.70
N GLN A 71 4.19 -19.22 -3.20
CA GLN A 71 2.82 -19.30 -2.66
C GLN A 71 1.77 -18.81 -3.66
N THR A 72 2.12 -17.86 -4.51
CA THR A 72 1.22 -17.23 -5.48
C THR A 72 1.24 -17.92 -6.84
N GLY A 73 2.35 -18.55 -7.22
CA GLY A 73 2.57 -19.14 -8.53
C GLY A 73 2.83 -18.11 -9.64
N VAL A 74 2.98 -16.81 -9.30
CA VAL A 74 3.27 -15.76 -10.30
C VAL A 74 4.77 -15.73 -10.58
N VAL A 75 5.17 -16.35 -11.67
CA VAL A 75 6.56 -16.47 -12.11
C VAL A 75 6.69 -15.91 -13.53
N PRO A 76 7.12 -14.65 -13.69
CA PRO A 76 7.25 -14.04 -15.02
C PRO A 76 8.25 -14.78 -15.92
N PRO A 77 8.00 -14.84 -17.25
CA PRO A 77 8.98 -15.31 -18.24
C PRO A 77 10.26 -14.46 -18.20
N GLN A 78 11.39 -15.04 -18.60
CA GLN A 78 12.69 -14.38 -18.53
C GLN A 78 12.91 -13.28 -19.56
N ASP A 79 12.09 -13.22 -20.59
CA ASP A 79 12.17 -12.31 -21.72
C ASP A 79 11.24 -11.09 -21.63
N VAL A 80 10.61 -10.86 -20.45
CA VAL A 80 9.81 -9.69 -20.13
C VAL A 80 10.47 -8.84 -19.05
N ASP A 81 10.21 -7.53 -19.08
CA ASP A 81 10.60 -6.65 -17.97
C ASP A 81 9.63 -6.82 -16.80
N VAL A 82 10.13 -6.79 -15.57
CA VAL A 82 9.29 -6.81 -14.35
C VAL A 82 9.62 -5.59 -13.51
N VAL A 83 8.65 -4.69 -13.38
CA VAL A 83 8.83 -3.39 -12.73
C VAL A 83 7.73 -3.13 -11.70
N MET A 84 8.03 -2.24 -10.77
CA MET A 84 7.10 -1.81 -9.75
C MET A 84 7.19 -0.31 -9.53
N VAL A 85 6.04 0.35 -9.46
CA VAL A 85 5.90 1.67 -8.84
C VAL A 85 4.83 1.55 -7.76
N ALA A 86 5.25 1.71 -6.51
CA ALA A 86 4.39 1.54 -5.34
C ALA A 86 4.08 2.89 -4.68
N PRO A 87 2.93 3.52 -4.99
CA PRO A 87 2.49 4.76 -4.33
C PRO A 87 2.26 4.54 -2.84
N LYS A 88 2.72 5.48 -2.01
CA LYS A 88 2.57 5.40 -0.55
C LYS A 88 1.24 6.01 -0.11
N GLY A 89 0.15 5.30 -0.41
CA GLY A 89 -1.22 5.68 -0.07
C GLY A 89 -2.25 4.87 -0.87
N SER A 90 -3.52 5.03 -0.49
CA SER A 90 -4.64 4.37 -1.18
C SER A 90 -4.82 4.86 -2.61
N GLY A 91 -5.42 4.05 -3.48
CA GLY A 91 -5.74 4.44 -4.85
C GLY A 91 -6.62 5.70 -4.94
N THR A 92 -7.54 5.88 -4.00
CA THR A 92 -8.38 7.11 -3.90
C THR A 92 -7.53 8.34 -3.57
N SER A 93 -6.54 8.20 -2.69
CA SER A 93 -5.60 9.28 -2.36
C SER A 93 -4.67 9.59 -3.53
N LEU A 94 -4.18 8.58 -4.23
CA LEU A 94 -3.39 8.74 -5.45
C LEU A 94 -4.19 9.56 -6.50
N ARG A 95 -5.43 9.16 -6.79
CA ARG A 95 -6.27 9.85 -7.76
C ARG A 95 -6.56 11.30 -7.37
N ARG A 96 -6.89 11.55 -6.12
CA ARG A 96 -7.12 12.91 -5.60
C ARG A 96 -5.88 13.79 -5.76
N ASN A 97 -4.71 13.28 -5.38
CA ASN A 97 -3.46 14.03 -5.47
C ASN A 97 -2.99 14.23 -6.91
N PHE A 98 -3.26 13.28 -7.80
CA PHE A 98 -3.05 13.44 -9.24
C PHE A 98 -3.88 14.60 -9.79
N LEU A 99 -5.17 14.65 -9.50
CA LEU A 99 -6.08 15.69 -9.97
C LEU A 99 -5.75 17.09 -9.44
N SER A 100 -5.24 17.17 -8.21
CA SER A 100 -4.81 18.45 -7.61
C SER A 100 -3.40 18.88 -8.00
N GLY A 101 -2.62 18.02 -8.62
CA GLY A 101 -1.21 18.26 -8.92
C GLY A 101 -0.27 18.16 -7.70
N ALA A 102 -0.78 17.75 -6.53
CA ALA A 102 0.03 17.61 -5.32
C ALA A 102 0.99 16.42 -5.39
N GLY A 103 0.61 15.37 -6.11
CA GLY A 103 1.34 14.12 -6.18
C GLY A 103 1.27 13.30 -4.88
N ILE A 104 1.79 12.09 -4.93
CA ILE A 104 2.02 11.23 -3.76
C ILE A 104 3.39 10.57 -3.92
N ASN A 105 4.12 10.37 -2.83
CA ASN A 105 5.42 9.70 -2.89
C ASN A 105 5.23 8.25 -3.33
N ALA A 106 6.14 7.76 -4.17
CA ALA A 106 6.14 6.37 -4.61
C ALA A 106 7.56 5.80 -4.62
N SER A 107 7.68 4.54 -4.24
CA SER A 107 8.91 3.80 -4.47
C SER A 107 8.87 3.12 -5.83
N PHE A 108 10.05 2.94 -6.47
CA PHE A 108 10.16 2.19 -7.71
C PHE A 108 11.23 1.12 -7.63
N ALA A 109 11.02 0.03 -8.35
CA ALA A 109 11.97 -1.07 -8.42
C ALA A 109 11.90 -1.79 -9.77
N VAL A 110 13.04 -2.36 -10.18
CA VAL A 110 13.15 -3.29 -11.29
C VAL A 110 13.56 -4.64 -10.72
N GLU A 111 12.76 -5.66 -10.95
CA GLU A 111 13.07 -7.04 -10.57
C GLU A 111 13.77 -7.78 -11.73
N GLN A 112 13.32 -7.51 -12.96
CA GLN A 112 13.86 -8.12 -14.17
C GLN A 112 13.94 -7.07 -15.29
N ASP A 113 15.08 -7.03 -15.96
CA ASP A 113 15.35 -6.12 -17.07
C ASP A 113 15.78 -6.95 -18.30
N ALA A 114 14.82 -7.45 -19.04
CA ALA A 114 15.03 -8.27 -20.23
C ALA A 114 15.38 -7.41 -21.46
N THR A 115 14.86 -6.19 -21.50
CA THR A 115 15.01 -5.28 -22.65
C THR A 115 16.19 -4.32 -22.54
N GLY A 116 16.79 -4.16 -21.36
CA GLY A 116 17.74 -3.10 -21.02
C GLY A 116 17.08 -1.72 -20.83
N LYS A 117 15.72 -1.65 -20.81
CA LYS A 117 14.94 -0.42 -20.68
C LYS A 117 13.96 -0.44 -19.51
N ALA A 118 13.95 -1.49 -18.70
CA ALA A 118 12.99 -1.65 -17.62
C ALA A 118 13.01 -0.47 -16.64
N ARG A 119 14.19 0.04 -16.31
CA ARG A 119 14.33 1.19 -15.40
C ARG A 119 13.73 2.47 -16.00
N GLU A 120 13.96 2.72 -17.27
CA GLU A 120 13.44 3.89 -17.97
C GLU A 120 11.91 3.85 -18.05
N ARG A 121 11.35 2.70 -18.43
CA ARG A 121 9.90 2.44 -18.44
C ARG A 121 9.28 2.61 -17.05
N CYS A 122 9.90 2.05 -16.02
CA CYS A 122 9.46 2.16 -14.65
C CYS A 122 9.38 3.62 -14.17
N LEU A 123 10.39 4.42 -14.45
CA LEU A 123 10.39 5.85 -14.12
C LEU A 123 9.33 6.62 -14.90
N ALA A 124 9.15 6.33 -16.19
CA ALA A 124 8.10 6.94 -16.99
C ALA A 124 6.70 6.66 -16.44
N LEU A 125 6.43 5.42 -16.04
CA LEU A 125 5.17 5.03 -15.38
C LEU A 125 4.99 5.78 -14.05
N GLY A 126 6.04 5.88 -13.23
CA GLY A 126 6.00 6.65 -11.99
C GLY A 126 5.67 8.12 -12.17
N ILE A 127 6.19 8.74 -13.24
CA ILE A 127 5.85 10.12 -13.62
C ILE A 127 4.41 10.20 -14.13
N ALA A 128 3.98 9.25 -14.94
CA ALA A 128 2.65 9.23 -15.55
C ALA A 128 1.52 9.14 -14.51
N ILE A 129 1.72 8.42 -13.41
CA ILE A 129 0.75 8.36 -12.31
C ILE A 129 0.78 9.60 -11.38
N GLY A 130 1.64 10.58 -11.67
CA GLY A 130 1.74 11.83 -10.92
C GLY A 130 2.44 11.70 -9.57
N SER A 131 3.50 10.88 -9.48
CA SER A 131 4.29 10.76 -8.24
C SER A 131 4.92 12.10 -7.85
N GLY A 132 4.75 12.52 -6.59
CA GLY A 132 5.36 13.74 -6.08
C GLY A 132 6.86 13.60 -5.82
N TYR A 133 7.28 12.39 -5.40
CA TYR A 133 8.67 12.00 -5.21
C TYR A 133 8.85 10.52 -5.48
N LEU A 134 9.80 10.18 -6.36
CA LEU A 134 10.16 8.79 -6.68
C LEU A 134 11.49 8.42 -6.02
N PHE A 135 11.50 7.31 -5.26
CA PHE A 135 12.72 6.79 -4.64
C PHE A 135 12.94 5.31 -4.94
N PRO A 136 14.20 4.88 -5.13
CA PRO A 136 14.51 3.51 -5.47
C PRO A 136 14.35 2.56 -4.29
N THR A 137 13.91 1.32 -4.59
CA THR A 137 13.83 0.22 -3.64
C THR A 137 14.08 -1.12 -4.36
N THR A 138 13.73 -2.25 -3.71
CA THR A 138 13.61 -3.57 -4.33
C THR A 138 12.23 -4.13 -4.02
N PHE A 139 11.73 -5.06 -4.83
CA PHE A 139 10.45 -5.73 -4.58
C PHE A 139 10.37 -6.26 -3.15
N LYS A 140 11.39 -6.98 -2.71
CA LYS A 140 11.45 -7.54 -1.35
C LYS A 140 11.37 -6.47 -0.25
N LYS A 141 12.15 -5.39 -0.36
CA LYS A 141 12.16 -4.33 0.65
C LYS A 141 10.83 -3.58 0.70
N GLU A 142 10.25 -3.31 -0.47
CA GLU A 142 8.96 -2.67 -0.56
C GLU A 142 7.89 -3.51 0.14
N VAL A 143 7.73 -4.79 -0.26
CA VAL A 143 6.73 -5.69 0.30
C VAL A 143 6.87 -5.85 1.81
N TYR A 144 8.10 -6.02 2.30
CA TYR A 144 8.31 -6.19 3.73
C TYR A 144 8.00 -4.93 4.53
N SER A 145 8.36 -3.74 4.01
CA SER A 145 8.04 -2.48 4.67
C SER A 145 6.56 -2.14 4.58
N ASP A 146 5.93 -2.37 3.44
CA ASP A 146 4.52 -2.08 3.19
C ASP A 146 3.60 -2.94 4.07
N LEU A 147 3.76 -4.27 4.01
CA LEU A 147 2.98 -5.19 4.84
C LEU A 147 3.21 -4.98 6.35
N THR A 148 4.42 -4.60 6.75
CA THR A 148 4.70 -4.23 8.14
C THR A 148 4.05 -2.91 8.50
N GLY A 149 4.07 -1.93 7.59
CA GLY A 149 3.47 -0.61 7.78
C GLY A 149 1.96 -0.68 7.97
N GLU A 150 1.26 -1.40 7.10
CA GLU A 150 -0.19 -1.58 7.17
C GLU A 150 -0.65 -2.24 8.48
N ARG A 151 0.02 -3.32 8.89
CA ARG A 151 -0.29 -4.04 10.12
C ARG A 151 0.21 -3.31 11.35
N GLY A 152 1.23 -2.48 11.18
CA GLY A 152 1.83 -1.63 12.19
C GLY A 152 1.14 -0.27 12.30
N VAL A 153 1.96 0.80 12.22
CA VAL A 153 1.54 2.17 12.53
C VAL A 153 0.42 2.69 11.63
N LEU A 154 0.36 2.27 10.36
CA LEU A 154 -0.62 2.84 9.41
C LEU A 154 -2.06 2.42 9.71
N MET A 155 -2.29 1.21 10.23
CA MET A 155 -3.63 0.68 10.49
C MET A 155 -3.71 -0.13 11.79
N GLY A 156 -3.03 -1.28 11.87
CA GLY A 156 -3.24 -2.25 12.95
C GLY A 156 -2.83 -1.74 14.33
N ALA A 157 -1.63 -1.19 14.47
CA ALA A 157 -1.15 -0.70 15.75
C ALA A 157 -1.88 0.58 16.19
N ILE A 158 -2.15 1.51 15.26
CA ILE A 158 -2.87 2.76 15.60
C ILE A 158 -4.30 2.46 16.07
N ALA A 159 -5.03 1.57 15.38
CA ALA A 159 -6.37 1.16 15.79
C ALA A 159 -6.34 0.48 17.17
N GLY A 160 -5.43 -0.47 17.38
CA GLY A 160 -5.28 -1.15 18.67
C GLY A 160 -4.91 -0.22 19.83
N MET A 161 -4.08 0.80 19.59
CA MET A 161 -3.75 1.80 20.61
C MET A 161 -4.96 2.70 20.94
N MET A 162 -5.71 3.12 19.92
CA MET A 162 -6.95 3.88 20.13
C MET A 162 -7.97 3.10 20.95
N GLU A 163 -8.22 1.84 20.58
CA GLU A 163 -9.14 0.96 21.34
C GLU A 163 -8.67 0.77 22.78
N ALA A 164 -7.39 0.51 23.00
CA ALA A 164 -6.85 0.29 24.35
C ALA A 164 -7.00 1.53 25.23
N GLN A 165 -6.72 2.73 24.71
CA GLN A 165 -6.87 3.99 25.45
C GLN A 165 -8.34 4.28 25.71
N TYR A 166 -9.21 4.12 24.71
CA TYR A 166 -10.65 4.27 24.86
C TYR A 166 -11.20 3.38 25.97
N ASP A 167 -10.85 2.09 25.96
CA ASP A 167 -11.28 1.12 26.97
C ASP A 167 -10.83 1.50 28.38
N VAL A 168 -9.58 1.98 28.53
CA VAL A 168 -9.07 2.44 29.82
C VAL A 168 -9.87 3.63 30.34
N LEU A 169 -10.15 4.62 29.51
CA LEU A 169 -10.95 5.78 29.89
C LEU A 169 -12.38 5.37 30.27
N ARG A 170 -13.02 4.52 29.47
CA ARG A 170 -14.36 3.99 29.77
C ARG A 170 -14.42 3.23 31.11
N LYS A 171 -13.43 2.38 31.37
CA LYS A 171 -13.32 1.62 32.65
C LYS A 171 -13.06 2.55 33.86
N ARG A 172 -12.54 3.74 33.63
CA ARG A 172 -12.30 4.77 34.66
C ARG A 172 -13.47 5.74 34.83
N GLY A 173 -14.59 5.55 34.10
CA GLY A 173 -15.83 6.30 34.27
C GLY A 173 -16.02 7.48 33.33
N HIS A 174 -15.10 7.71 32.39
CA HIS A 174 -15.30 8.74 31.37
C HIS A 174 -16.48 8.36 30.45
N SER A 175 -17.23 9.35 30.00
CA SER A 175 -18.33 9.15 29.05
C SER A 175 -17.82 8.64 27.70
N PRO A 176 -18.68 8.02 26.86
CA PRO A 176 -18.28 7.64 25.50
C PRO A 176 -17.73 8.80 24.68
N SER A 177 -18.33 9.98 24.80
CA SER A 177 -17.89 11.18 24.09
C SER A 177 -16.52 11.66 24.54
N GLU A 178 -16.28 11.73 25.86
CA GLU A 178 -14.95 12.10 26.37
C GLU A 178 -13.89 11.11 25.89
N ALA A 179 -14.12 9.80 26.04
CA ALA A 179 -13.16 8.79 25.63
C ALA A 179 -12.88 8.83 24.10
N PHE A 180 -13.91 9.05 23.28
CA PHE A 180 -13.75 9.14 21.82
C PHE A 180 -12.97 10.39 21.41
N ASN A 181 -13.30 11.56 21.97
CA ASN A 181 -12.64 12.79 21.58
C ASN A 181 -11.15 12.78 21.97
N GLU A 182 -10.81 12.26 23.15
CA GLU A 182 -9.42 12.17 23.64
C GLU A 182 -8.60 11.02 22.99
N THR A 183 -9.20 10.16 22.18
CA THR A 183 -8.48 9.06 21.54
C THR A 183 -8.49 9.13 20.03
N VAL A 184 -9.59 9.55 19.42
CA VAL A 184 -9.78 9.50 17.97
C VAL A 184 -9.89 10.89 17.37
N GLU A 185 -10.88 11.68 17.81
CA GLU A 185 -11.25 12.94 17.15
C GLU A 185 -10.10 13.95 17.16
N GLU A 186 -9.54 14.26 18.32
CA GLU A 186 -8.46 15.23 18.42
C GLU A 186 -7.20 14.76 17.68
N PHE A 187 -6.93 13.45 17.68
CA PHE A 187 -5.81 12.90 16.93
C PHE A 187 -5.99 13.06 15.41
N THR A 188 -7.16 12.72 14.88
CA THR A 188 -7.39 12.69 13.43
C THR A 188 -7.66 14.06 12.82
N GLU A 189 -8.47 14.88 13.50
CA GLU A 189 -8.88 16.20 12.99
C GLU A 189 -7.88 17.31 13.31
N SER A 190 -7.01 17.10 14.28
CA SER A 190 -6.04 18.11 14.71
C SER A 190 -4.59 17.62 14.61
N LEU A 191 -4.14 16.76 15.52
CA LEU A 191 -2.71 16.51 15.71
C LEU A 191 -2.03 15.84 14.53
N ILE A 192 -2.60 14.79 13.95
CA ILE A 192 -1.98 14.07 12.82
C ILE A 192 -1.98 14.93 11.55
N ARG A 193 -2.94 15.79 11.39
CA ARG A 193 -3.01 16.76 10.31
C ARG A 193 -1.87 17.76 10.40
N LEU A 194 -1.62 18.33 11.60
CA LEU A 194 -0.48 19.23 11.84
C LEU A 194 0.86 18.54 11.57
N VAL A 195 0.97 17.26 11.93
CA VAL A 195 2.18 16.48 11.61
C VAL A 195 2.35 16.31 10.09
N GLY A 196 1.26 16.08 9.35
CA GLY A 196 1.29 15.96 7.89
C GLY A 196 1.68 17.26 7.20
N GLU A 197 1.26 18.40 7.73
CA GLU A 197 1.50 19.73 7.16
C GLU A 197 2.89 20.28 7.51
N ASN A 198 3.36 20.07 8.74
CA ASN A 198 4.51 20.79 9.30
C ASN A 198 5.58 19.87 9.92
N GLY A 199 5.30 18.60 10.11
CA GLY A 199 6.20 17.64 10.75
C GLY A 199 6.00 17.50 12.27
N MET A 200 6.56 16.44 12.81
CA MET A 200 6.39 16.06 14.22
C MET A 200 6.97 17.10 15.19
N ASP A 201 8.16 17.62 14.90
CA ASP A 201 8.83 18.59 15.78
C ASP A 201 8.05 19.90 15.86
N TRP A 202 7.47 20.33 14.74
CA TRP A 202 6.62 21.50 14.71
C TRP A 202 5.35 21.31 15.55
N MET A 203 4.70 20.15 15.43
CA MET A 203 3.52 19.82 16.24
C MET A 203 3.87 19.89 17.73
N TYR A 204 4.96 19.27 18.17
CA TYR A 204 5.42 19.35 19.55
C TYR A 204 5.65 20.82 20.01
N ALA A 205 6.35 21.61 19.19
CA ALA A 205 6.69 23.01 19.52
C ALA A 205 5.45 23.91 19.67
N ASN A 206 4.33 23.55 19.04
CA ASN A 206 3.08 24.32 19.06
C ASN A 206 2.01 23.77 20.02
N CYS A 207 2.34 22.70 20.77
CA CYS A 207 1.49 22.22 21.86
C CYS A 207 1.85 22.92 23.19
N SER A 208 0.96 22.81 24.20
CA SER A 208 1.24 23.33 25.54
C SER A 208 2.46 22.65 26.18
N ALA A 209 3.16 23.33 27.05
CA ALA A 209 4.31 22.75 27.78
C ALA A 209 3.91 21.48 28.56
N THR A 210 2.69 21.43 29.10
CA THR A 210 2.15 20.25 29.79
C THR A 210 2.01 19.06 28.84
N ALA A 211 1.45 19.27 27.65
CA ALA A 211 1.31 18.22 26.64
C ALA A 211 2.67 17.73 26.13
N GLN A 212 3.58 18.65 25.82
CA GLN A 212 4.95 18.32 25.39
C GLN A 212 5.66 17.45 26.44
N ARG A 213 5.65 17.89 27.71
CA ARG A 213 6.34 17.18 28.79
C ARG A 213 5.75 15.78 28.98
N GLY A 214 4.43 15.68 29.09
CA GLY A 214 3.73 14.40 29.24
C GLY A 214 4.05 13.44 28.11
N ALA A 215 3.95 13.89 26.87
CA ALA A 215 4.24 13.07 25.69
C ALA A 215 5.71 12.59 25.66
N LEU A 216 6.66 13.45 25.96
CA LEU A 216 8.09 13.08 25.99
C LEU A 216 8.40 12.07 27.10
N ASP A 217 7.74 12.15 28.26
CA ASP A 217 7.93 11.20 29.37
C ASP A 217 7.36 9.82 29.07
N TRP A 218 6.24 9.74 28.35
CA TRP A 218 5.58 8.48 28.05
C TRP A 218 6.04 7.83 26.74
N LYS A 219 6.50 8.59 25.76
CA LYS A 219 7.03 8.07 24.47
C LYS A 219 8.00 6.90 24.62
N PRO A 220 9.06 6.93 25.50
CA PRO A 220 9.97 5.81 25.63
C PRO A 220 9.33 4.55 26.20
N ARG A 221 8.29 4.69 27.05
CA ARG A 221 7.54 3.56 27.59
C ARG A 221 6.73 2.84 26.51
N PHE A 222 5.99 3.60 25.70
CA PHE A 222 5.28 3.04 24.54
C PHE A 222 6.23 2.39 23.56
N LYS A 223 7.34 3.08 23.18
CA LYS A 223 8.36 2.51 22.30
C LYS A 223 8.86 1.16 22.82
N LYS A 224 9.20 1.06 24.11
CA LYS A 224 9.65 -0.19 24.73
C LYS A 224 8.59 -1.29 24.67
N ALA A 225 7.34 -0.96 24.91
CA ALA A 225 6.23 -1.91 24.94
C ALA A 225 5.93 -2.47 23.53
N VAL A 226 5.95 -1.65 22.49
CA VAL A 226 5.57 -2.08 21.13
C VAL A 226 6.74 -2.69 20.32
N MET A 227 7.99 -2.41 20.67
CA MET A 227 9.15 -2.90 19.93
C MET A 227 9.19 -4.43 19.74
N PRO A 228 8.90 -5.26 20.77
CA PRO A 228 8.82 -6.72 20.60
C PRO A 228 7.76 -7.13 19.57
N VAL A 229 6.58 -6.50 19.61
CA VAL A 229 5.47 -6.78 18.70
C VAL A 229 5.82 -6.40 17.26
N PHE A 230 6.48 -5.27 17.03
CA PHE A 230 6.96 -4.91 15.68
C PHE A 230 8.00 -5.89 15.14
N ASN A 231 8.90 -6.39 15.99
CA ASN A 231 9.88 -7.41 15.60
C ASN A 231 9.20 -8.74 15.24
N GLU A 232 8.19 -9.15 16.00
CA GLU A 232 7.38 -10.34 15.71
C GLU A 232 6.63 -10.17 14.38
N LEU A 233 5.95 -9.04 14.18
CA LEU A 233 5.26 -8.70 12.95
C LEU A 233 6.19 -8.76 11.73
N TYR A 234 7.35 -8.13 11.80
CA TYR A 234 8.31 -8.14 10.69
C TYR A 234 8.77 -9.57 10.35
N LYS A 235 9.02 -10.41 11.35
CA LYS A 235 9.36 -11.83 11.15
C LYS A 235 8.21 -12.60 10.50
N SER A 236 6.98 -12.37 10.94
CA SER A 236 5.78 -12.99 10.35
C SER A 236 5.60 -12.61 8.88
N VAL A 237 5.81 -11.35 8.53
CA VAL A 237 5.83 -10.88 7.14
C VAL A 237 6.95 -11.58 6.36
N ALA A 238 8.18 -11.51 6.84
CA ALA A 238 9.34 -12.05 6.14
C ALA A 238 9.28 -13.57 5.91
N SER A 239 8.61 -14.31 6.80
CA SER A 239 8.42 -15.76 6.68
C SER A 239 7.30 -16.20 5.72
N GLY A 240 6.47 -15.25 5.20
CA GLY A 240 5.33 -15.56 4.33
C GLY A 240 4.07 -16.04 5.06
N VAL A 241 4.07 -16.09 6.38
CA VAL A 241 2.87 -16.46 7.18
C VAL A 241 1.72 -15.49 6.93
N GLU A 242 2.00 -14.21 6.82
CA GLU A 242 0.98 -13.19 6.51
C GLU A 242 0.40 -13.38 5.10
N THR A 243 1.23 -13.75 4.13
CA THR A 243 0.80 -14.10 2.76
C THR A 243 -0.16 -15.27 2.75
N GLU A 244 0.16 -16.34 3.47
CA GLU A 244 -0.71 -17.51 3.58
C GLU A 244 -2.10 -17.16 4.16
N ARG A 245 -2.13 -16.30 5.20
CA ARG A 245 -3.39 -15.79 5.79
C ARG A 245 -4.24 -15.02 4.77
N VAL A 246 -3.63 -14.13 3.99
CA VAL A 246 -4.31 -13.37 2.94
C VAL A 246 -4.90 -14.30 1.89
N LEU A 247 -4.10 -15.19 1.33
CA LEU A 247 -4.55 -16.12 0.29
C LEU A 247 -5.69 -17.04 0.77
N LYS A 248 -5.64 -17.52 2.02
CA LYS A 248 -6.73 -18.31 2.63
C LYS A 248 -8.01 -17.51 2.85
N SER A 249 -7.92 -16.26 3.24
CA SER A 249 -9.10 -15.43 3.54
C SER A 249 -9.80 -14.96 2.26
N CYS A 250 -9.05 -14.60 1.23
CA CYS A 250 -9.59 -14.11 -0.04
C CYS A 250 -10.08 -15.23 -0.98
N GLY A 251 -9.56 -16.44 -0.86
CA GLY A 251 -10.01 -17.61 -1.62
C GLY A 251 -11.39 -18.17 -1.25
N ARG A 252 -12.08 -17.56 -0.27
CA ARG A 252 -13.43 -17.92 0.18
C ARG A 252 -14.54 -16.96 -0.27
N ARG A 253 -14.24 -16.01 -1.14
CA ARG A 253 -15.22 -15.03 -1.66
C ARG A 253 -15.54 -15.26 -3.12
#